data_225f0149362fded26adfe2912896a630
#
_entry.id   225f0149362fded26adfe2912896a630
#
_cell.length_a   1.000
_cell.length_b   1.000
_cell.length_c   1.000
_cell.angle_alpha   90.00
_cell.angle_beta   90.00
_cell.angle_gamma   90.00
#
_symmetry.space_group_name_H-M   'P 1'
#
loop_
_entity.id
_entity.type
_entity.pdbx_description
1 polymer ?
#
loop_
_entity_poly.entity_id
_entity_poly.type
_entity_poly.pdbx_seq_one_letter_code
_entity_poly.pdbx_strand_id
1 'polypeptide(L)'
;MTLPKFKLNTIEEAIEDIRQGKVIIVVDDEDRENEGDFLAAAEKVTPEMINFMATHGRGLICAPLTENRCKELGLHVMVNNNTDPMETAFTVSVDLRGNGVTTGISAADRAKTILALCNPDTKPHDLARPGHIFPLIAKQGGVLRRTGHTVMNHTMRHITMGTLHLISRVPSVTP
;
A
#
# COMPACT_ATOMS: atom_id res chain seq x y z
N MET A 1 4.49 33.58 13.78
CA MET A 1 5.58 32.88 13.07
C MET A 1 4.95 32.23 11.87
N THR A 2 5.20 32.73 10.65
CA THR A 2 4.70 32.10 9.43
C THR A 2 5.53 30.83 9.19
N LEU A 3 4.87 29.68 9.21
CA LEU A 3 5.50 28.41 8.82
C LEU A 3 6.11 28.54 7.41
N PRO A 4 7.28 27.98 7.15
CA PRO A 4 7.85 27.99 5.82
C PRO A 4 6.85 27.35 4.85
N LYS A 5 6.55 28.02 3.73
CA LYS A 5 5.75 27.43 2.66
C LYS A 5 6.55 26.26 2.07
N PHE A 6 6.20 25.04 2.46
CA PHE A 6 6.74 23.86 1.82
C PHE A 6 6.29 23.83 0.36
N LYS A 7 7.25 23.76 -0.55
CA LYS A 7 6.95 23.53 -1.96
C LYS A 7 6.79 22.03 -2.17
N LEU A 8 5.58 21.60 -2.51
CA LEU A 8 5.34 20.21 -2.91
C LEU A 8 6.05 19.91 -4.24
N ASN A 9 6.49 18.68 -4.39
CA ASN A 9 7.01 18.15 -5.65
C ASN A 9 5.89 18.04 -6.69
N THR A 10 6.27 18.01 -7.97
CA THR A 10 5.30 17.76 -9.05
C THR A 10 4.94 16.27 -9.11
N ILE A 11 3.84 15.97 -9.79
CA ILE A 11 3.40 14.58 -10.01
C ILE A 11 4.44 13.81 -10.84
N GLU A 12 5.06 14.46 -11.82
CA GLU A 12 6.09 13.89 -12.69
C GLU A 12 7.34 13.50 -11.89
N GLU A 13 7.78 14.36 -10.96
CA GLU A 13 8.89 14.07 -10.03
C GLU A 13 8.54 12.87 -9.14
N ALA A 14 7.32 12.82 -8.59
CA ALA A 14 6.87 11.73 -7.75
C ALA A 14 6.81 10.39 -8.52
N ILE A 15 6.33 10.38 -9.76
CA ILE A 15 6.31 9.20 -10.62
C ILE A 15 7.73 8.70 -10.90
N GLU A 16 8.67 9.61 -11.17
CA GLU A 16 10.05 9.24 -11.43
C GLU A 16 10.72 8.66 -10.18
N ASP A 17 10.48 9.23 -9.01
CA ASP A 17 10.99 8.70 -7.74
C ASP A 17 10.47 7.28 -7.47
N ILE A 18 9.19 7.00 -7.72
CA ILE A 18 8.62 5.65 -7.60
C ILE A 18 9.27 4.69 -8.62
N ARG A 19 9.49 5.11 -9.87
CA ARG A 19 10.19 4.30 -10.87
C ARG A 19 11.61 3.95 -10.46
N GLN A 20 12.27 4.84 -9.74
CA GLN A 20 13.60 4.61 -9.16
C GLN A 20 13.58 3.74 -7.90
N GLY A 21 12.40 3.34 -7.39
CA GLY A 21 12.24 2.53 -6.18
C GLY A 21 12.38 3.33 -4.89
N LYS A 22 12.15 4.64 -4.93
CA LYS A 22 12.15 5.49 -3.74
C LYS A 22 10.79 5.44 -3.04
N VAL A 23 10.80 5.79 -1.76
CA VAL A 23 9.60 6.06 -0.96
C VAL A 23 9.26 7.54 -1.10
N ILE A 24 8.01 7.85 -1.38
CA ILE A 24 7.49 9.22 -1.37
C ILE A 24 6.46 9.38 -0.24
N ILE A 25 6.17 10.62 0.13
CA ILE A 25 5.06 10.96 1.01
C ILE A 25 3.97 11.59 0.15
N VAL A 26 2.77 11.04 0.26
CA VAL A 26 1.58 11.61 -0.36
C VAL A 26 0.70 12.16 0.75
N VAL A 27 0.30 13.40 0.63
CA VAL A 27 -0.58 14.07 1.57
C VAL A 27 -1.91 14.37 0.89
N ASP A 28 -2.99 14.32 1.66
CA ASP A 28 -4.30 14.74 1.19
C ASP A 28 -4.68 16.14 1.72
N ASP A 29 -5.88 16.57 1.34
CA ASP A 29 -6.39 17.89 1.72
C ASP A 29 -6.70 17.95 3.22
N GLU A 30 -6.45 19.15 3.84
CA GLU A 30 -6.73 19.39 5.26
C GLU A 30 -8.23 19.20 5.59
N ASP A 31 -9.11 19.46 4.61
CA ASP A 31 -10.57 19.29 4.75
C ASP A 31 -11.03 17.83 4.59
N ARG A 32 -10.11 16.88 4.31
CA ARG A 32 -10.43 15.45 4.13
C ARG A 32 -9.95 14.63 5.33
N GLU A 33 -8.87 13.87 5.20
CA GLU A 33 -8.31 13.06 6.29
C GLU A 33 -7.17 13.79 6.99
N ASN A 34 -6.59 14.82 6.34
CA ASN A 34 -5.43 15.57 6.81
C ASN A 34 -4.28 14.65 7.25
N GLU A 35 -3.95 13.71 6.39
CA GLU A 35 -2.97 12.66 6.64
C GLU A 35 -1.93 12.59 5.54
N GLY A 36 -0.81 11.93 5.86
CA GLY A 36 0.20 11.57 4.90
C GLY A 36 0.48 10.09 4.93
N ASP A 37 0.65 9.49 3.75
CA ASP A 37 1.03 8.10 3.59
C ASP A 37 2.40 7.98 2.94
N PHE A 38 3.22 7.05 3.42
CA PHE A 38 4.38 6.56 2.67
C PHE A 38 3.90 5.68 1.52
N LEU A 39 4.40 5.97 0.33
CA LEU A 39 4.08 5.25 -0.88
C LEU A 39 5.34 4.77 -1.57
N ALA A 40 5.33 3.52 -2.03
CA ALA A 40 6.42 2.93 -2.81
C ALA A 40 5.91 1.89 -3.81
N ALA A 41 6.73 1.57 -4.81
CA ALA A 41 6.47 0.47 -5.74
C ALA A 41 6.67 -0.88 -5.05
N ALA A 42 5.62 -1.70 -4.95
CA ALA A 42 5.68 -2.98 -4.26
C ALA A 42 6.61 -3.99 -4.95
N GLU A 43 6.74 -3.93 -6.27
CA GLU A 43 7.68 -4.76 -7.04
C GLU A 43 9.16 -4.45 -6.77
N LYS A 44 9.44 -3.28 -6.17
CA LYS A 44 10.79 -2.82 -5.80
C LYS A 44 11.01 -2.83 -4.29
N VAL A 45 10.08 -3.45 -3.55
CA VAL A 45 10.15 -3.46 -2.08
C VAL A 45 11.40 -4.20 -1.59
N THR A 46 12.02 -3.64 -0.57
CA THR A 46 13.15 -4.25 0.16
C THR A 46 12.84 -4.35 1.65
N PRO A 47 13.54 -5.20 2.40
CA PRO A 47 13.41 -5.24 3.86
C PRO A 47 13.69 -3.87 4.52
N GLU A 48 14.65 -3.12 4.00
CA GLU A 48 15.02 -1.79 4.51
C GLU A 48 13.87 -0.80 4.32
N MET A 49 13.18 -0.84 3.17
CA MET A 49 12.01 -0.02 2.88
C MET A 49 10.87 -0.35 3.85
N ILE A 50 10.59 -1.63 4.08
CA ILE A 50 9.58 -2.07 5.06
C ILE A 50 9.93 -1.62 6.46
N ASN A 51 11.20 -1.76 6.86
CA ASN A 51 11.66 -1.31 8.17
C ASN A 51 11.53 0.21 8.31
N PHE A 52 11.86 0.98 7.27
CA PHE A 52 11.68 2.43 7.24
C PHE A 52 10.20 2.80 7.45
N MET A 53 9.29 2.20 6.68
CA MET A 53 7.85 2.45 6.78
C MET A 53 7.31 2.10 8.18
N ALA A 54 7.69 0.95 8.72
CA ALA A 54 7.26 0.52 10.05
C ALA A 54 7.79 1.42 11.16
N THR A 55 9.03 1.89 11.05
CA THR A 55 9.69 2.72 12.08
C THR A 55 9.14 4.15 12.08
N HIS A 56 8.97 4.74 10.91
CA HIS A 56 8.61 6.15 10.77
C HIS A 56 7.12 6.37 10.52
N GLY A 57 6.47 5.50 9.74
CA GLY A 57 5.03 5.57 9.48
C GLY A 57 4.18 5.06 10.64
N ARG A 58 4.66 4.07 11.39
CA ARG A 58 4.00 3.50 12.58
C ARG A 58 2.56 3.02 12.35
N GLY A 59 2.17 2.89 11.08
CA GLY A 59 0.85 2.43 10.64
C GLY A 59 0.89 1.03 10.05
N LEU A 60 -0.26 0.61 9.52
CA LEU A 60 -0.36 -0.64 8.78
C LEU A 60 0.38 -0.55 7.45
N ILE A 61 1.02 -1.65 7.06
CA ILE A 61 1.58 -1.78 5.71
C ILE A 61 0.54 -2.48 4.85
N CYS A 62 -0.01 -1.73 3.91
CA CYS A 62 -1.09 -2.15 3.04
C CYS A 62 -0.59 -2.38 1.61
N ALA A 63 -1.23 -3.30 0.89
CA ALA A 63 -0.92 -3.62 -0.50
C ALA A 63 -2.18 -3.51 -1.35
N PRO A 64 -2.46 -2.36 -2.01
CA PRO A 64 -3.60 -2.21 -2.89
C PRO A 64 -3.48 -3.14 -4.11
N LEU A 65 -4.48 -4.00 -4.31
CA LEU A 65 -4.60 -4.94 -5.40
C LEU A 65 -5.84 -4.65 -6.24
N THR A 66 -5.80 -5.03 -7.52
CA THR A 66 -7.02 -5.02 -8.33
C THR A 66 -7.99 -6.07 -7.81
N GLU A 67 -9.28 -5.85 -8.04
CA GLU A 67 -10.33 -6.82 -7.69
C GLU A 67 -10.07 -8.19 -8.34
N ASN A 68 -9.62 -8.21 -9.60
CA ASN A 68 -9.28 -9.47 -10.29
C ASN A 68 -8.12 -10.18 -9.57
N ARG A 69 -7.06 -9.44 -9.18
CA ARG A 69 -5.93 -10.04 -8.47
C ARG A 69 -6.35 -10.59 -7.10
N CYS A 70 -7.22 -9.88 -6.38
CA CYS A 70 -7.80 -10.39 -5.14
C CYS A 70 -8.56 -11.71 -5.36
N LYS A 71 -9.38 -11.80 -6.42
CA LYS A 71 -10.10 -13.04 -6.79
C LYS A 71 -9.14 -14.19 -7.13
N GLU A 72 -8.11 -13.93 -7.94
CA GLU A 72 -7.09 -14.93 -8.30
C GLU A 72 -6.37 -15.49 -7.07
N LEU A 73 -6.07 -14.63 -6.09
CA LEU A 73 -5.41 -15.00 -4.85
C LEU A 73 -6.36 -15.52 -3.77
N GLY A 74 -7.68 -15.56 -4.02
CA GLY A 74 -8.68 -15.96 -3.05
C GLY A 74 -8.73 -15.05 -1.81
N LEU A 75 -8.53 -13.74 -2.02
CA LEU A 75 -8.58 -12.73 -0.98
C LEU A 75 -10.00 -12.16 -0.89
N HIS A 76 -10.69 -12.50 0.18
CA HIS A 76 -12.04 -12.01 0.46
C HIS A 76 -11.99 -10.76 1.35
N VAL A 77 -13.04 -9.95 1.30
CA VAL A 77 -13.20 -8.81 2.22
C VAL A 77 -13.09 -9.26 3.68
N MET A 78 -12.46 -8.45 4.50
CA MET A 78 -12.24 -8.75 5.91
C MET A 78 -13.56 -8.85 6.70
N VAL A 79 -14.54 -8.02 6.33
CA VAL A 79 -15.88 -7.97 6.95
C VAL A 79 -16.96 -7.88 5.88
N ASN A 80 -18.09 -8.58 6.09
CA ASN A 80 -19.23 -8.53 5.17
C ASN A 80 -20.03 -7.22 5.30
N ASN A 81 -20.06 -6.64 6.50
CA ASN A 81 -20.70 -5.36 6.77
C ASN A 81 -19.61 -4.35 7.16
N ASN A 82 -19.19 -3.54 6.20
CA ASN A 82 -18.20 -2.51 6.42
C ASN A 82 -18.86 -1.28 7.04
N THR A 83 -18.48 -0.94 8.26
CA THR A 83 -18.97 0.23 9.01
C THR A 83 -17.94 1.36 9.08
N ASP A 84 -16.80 1.22 8.36
CA ASP A 84 -15.81 2.27 8.25
C ASP A 84 -16.40 3.46 7.48
N PRO A 85 -16.34 4.69 8.02
CA PRO A 85 -16.85 5.89 7.34
C PRO A 85 -16.25 6.10 5.95
N MET A 86 -15.01 5.66 5.74
CA MET A 86 -14.31 5.76 4.46
C MET A 86 -14.53 4.53 3.57
N GLU A 87 -15.25 3.52 4.05
CA GLU A 87 -15.51 2.26 3.34
C GLU A 87 -14.24 1.58 2.82
N THR A 88 -13.14 1.63 3.59
CA THR A 88 -11.86 1.05 3.19
C THR A 88 -12.00 -0.46 2.99
N ALA A 89 -11.77 -0.91 1.77
CA ALA A 89 -12.04 -2.29 1.38
C ALA A 89 -10.87 -3.22 1.74
N PHE A 90 -10.62 -3.41 3.04
CA PHE A 90 -9.65 -4.40 3.53
C PHE A 90 -10.05 -5.81 3.14
N THR A 91 -9.07 -6.60 2.70
CA THR A 91 -9.21 -8.06 2.64
C THR A 91 -8.65 -8.67 3.92
N VAL A 92 -8.83 -10.00 4.08
CA VAL A 92 -8.07 -10.74 5.10
C VAL A 92 -6.58 -10.50 4.93
N SER A 93 -5.86 -10.34 6.04
CA SER A 93 -4.41 -10.17 6.02
C SER A 93 -3.70 -11.47 5.62
N VAL A 94 -2.50 -11.36 5.06
CA VAL A 94 -1.78 -12.51 4.52
C VAL A 94 -0.29 -12.48 4.85
N ASP A 95 0.32 -13.67 4.82
CA ASP A 95 1.77 -13.89 4.75
C ASP A 95 2.09 -14.93 3.68
N LEU A 96 3.26 -14.83 3.06
CA LEU A 96 3.76 -15.87 2.16
C LEU A 96 4.12 -17.13 2.97
N ARG A 97 3.74 -18.30 2.46
CA ARG A 97 4.14 -19.59 3.02
C ARG A 97 5.47 -20.06 2.44
N GLY A 98 6.32 -20.59 3.28
CA GLY A 98 7.61 -21.11 2.82
C GLY A 98 8.57 -20.02 2.36
N ASN A 99 9.46 -20.34 1.42
CA ASN A 99 10.44 -19.42 0.84
C ASN A 99 11.29 -18.67 1.88
N GLY A 100 11.55 -19.32 3.04
CA GLY A 100 12.29 -18.72 4.15
C GLY A 100 11.53 -17.61 4.88
N VAL A 101 10.21 -17.57 4.79
CA VAL A 101 9.34 -16.78 5.67
C VAL A 101 9.19 -17.55 6.98
N THR A 102 9.35 -16.86 8.10
CA THR A 102 9.26 -17.43 9.45
C THR A 102 7.90 -17.13 10.08
N THR A 103 7.81 -16.11 10.92
CA THR A 103 6.55 -15.69 11.55
C THR A 103 5.73 -14.72 10.71
N GLY A 104 6.28 -14.19 9.62
CA GLY A 104 5.64 -13.22 8.74
C GLY A 104 5.82 -11.75 9.16
N ILE A 105 6.15 -11.48 10.44
CA ILE A 105 6.18 -10.13 10.99
C ILE A 105 7.47 -9.36 10.66
N SER A 106 8.59 -10.04 10.42
CA SER A 106 9.86 -9.35 10.15
C SER A 106 9.78 -8.49 8.88
N ALA A 107 10.62 -7.46 8.78
CA ALA A 107 10.67 -6.64 7.57
C ALA A 107 11.01 -7.49 6.33
N ALA A 108 11.89 -8.48 6.48
CA ALA A 108 12.24 -9.41 5.41
C ALA A 108 11.05 -10.31 5.00
N ASP A 109 10.31 -10.85 5.95
CA ASP A 109 9.15 -11.68 5.68
C ASP A 109 8.03 -10.90 4.99
N ARG A 110 7.76 -9.67 5.46
CA ARG A 110 6.77 -8.78 4.86
C ARG A 110 7.16 -8.37 3.43
N ALA A 111 8.43 -8.06 3.19
CA ALA A 111 8.92 -7.77 1.84
C ALA A 111 8.70 -8.96 0.89
N LYS A 112 9.02 -10.19 1.32
CA LYS A 112 8.77 -11.42 0.54
C LYS A 112 7.29 -11.61 0.25
N THR A 113 6.41 -11.38 1.22
CA THR A 113 4.96 -11.47 1.05
C THR A 113 4.46 -10.49 0.00
N ILE A 114 4.93 -9.23 0.05
CA ILE A 114 4.55 -8.21 -0.91
C ILE A 114 5.03 -8.56 -2.34
N LEU A 115 6.27 -9.01 -2.49
CA LEU A 115 6.78 -9.48 -3.79
C LEU A 115 5.95 -10.66 -4.33
N ALA A 116 5.52 -11.58 -3.47
CA ALA A 116 4.64 -12.68 -3.87
C ALA A 116 3.26 -12.18 -4.34
N LEU A 117 2.69 -11.16 -3.71
CA LEU A 117 1.44 -10.54 -4.16
C LEU A 117 1.56 -9.93 -5.57
N CYS A 118 2.75 -9.43 -5.93
CA CYS A 118 3.05 -8.89 -7.27
C CYS A 118 3.25 -9.99 -8.31
N ASN A 119 3.76 -11.16 -7.91
CA ASN A 119 4.11 -12.24 -8.84
C ASN A 119 2.84 -12.91 -9.40
N PRO A 120 2.62 -12.94 -10.74
CA PRO A 120 1.45 -13.54 -11.36
C PRO A 120 1.33 -15.05 -11.09
N ASP A 121 2.45 -15.73 -10.83
CA ASP A 121 2.49 -17.17 -10.59
C ASP A 121 2.04 -17.56 -9.18
N THR A 122 1.97 -16.63 -8.24
CA THR A 122 1.49 -16.88 -6.88
C THR A 122 0.04 -17.34 -6.86
N LYS A 123 -0.22 -18.43 -6.16
CA LYS A 123 -1.54 -19.08 -6.03
C LYS A 123 -2.11 -18.89 -4.61
N PRO A 124 -3.42 -19.09 -4.42
CA PRO A 124 -4.07 -18.96 -3.11
C PRO A 124 -3.43 -19.80 -1.99
N HIS A 125 -2.92 -20.97 -2.30
CA HIS A 125 -2.30 -21.89 -1.32
C HIS A 125 -0.89 -21.46 -0.89
N ASP A 126 -0.25 -20.55 -1.62
CA ASP A 126 1.05 -19.98 -1.26
C ASP A 126 0.93 -18.94 -0.14
N LEU A 127 -0.30 -18.55 0.21
CA LEU A 127 -0.57 -17.54 1.20
C LEU A 127 -1.19 -18.14 2.48
N ALA A 128 -0.63 -17.78 3.63
CA ALA A 128 -1.24 -18.01 4.94
C ALA A 128 -2.26 -16.89 5.24
N ARG A 129 -3.31 -17.21 5.98
CA ARG A 129 -4.36 -16.31 6.45
C ARG A 129 -4.71 -16.66 7.90
N PRO A 130 -4.75 -15.72 8.83
CA PRO A 130 -4.32 -14.32 8.70
C PRO A 130 -2.79 -14.18 8.60
N GLY A 131 -2.32 -12.95 8.31
CA GLY A 131 -0.91 -12.60 8.24
C GLY A 131 -0.66 -11.14 8.64
N HIS A 132 0.47 -10.58 8.19
CA HIS A 132 0.96 -9.26 8.62
C HIS A 132 0.98 -8.22 7.49
N ILE A 133 0.61 -8.59 6.27
CA ILE A 133 0.36 -7.66 5.17
C ILE A 133 -1.15 -7.56 4.95
N PHE A 134 -1.63 -6.33 4.75
CA PHE A 134 -3.05 -5.99 4.63
C PHE A 134 -3.38 -5.60 3.18
N PRO A 135 -3.84 -6.54 2.34
CA PRO A 135 -4.26 -6.19 1.00
C PRO A 135 -5.55 -5.36 1.03
N LEU A 136 -5.64 -4.41 0.09
CA LEU A 136 -6.80 -3.55 -0.12
C LEU A 136 -7.34 -3.79 -1.53
N ILE A 137 -8.67 -3.86 -1.67
CA ILE A 137 -9.30 -3.91 -2.99
C ILE A 137 -9.36 -2.49 -3.55
N ALA A 138 -8.56 -2.21 -4.59
CA ALA A 138 -8.62 -0.95 -5.31
C ALA A 138 -9.87 -0.89 -6.19
N LYS A 139 -10.73 0.11 -5.97
CA LYS A 139 -11.95 0.31 -6.78
C LYS A 139 -11.58 0.63 -8.23
N GLN A 140 -12.29 0.03 -9.19
CA GLN A 140 -12.12 0.32 -10.62
C GLN A 140 -12.48 1.78 -10.92
N GLY A 141 -11.69 2.43 -11.78
CA GLY A 141 -11.91 3.82 -12.19
C GLY A 141 -10.99 4.84 -11.51
N GLY A 142 -10.14 4.39 -10.60
CA GLY A 142 -9.07 5.22 -10.02
C GLY A 142 -9.59 6.47 -9.29
N VAL A 143 -8.75 7.49 -9.23
CA VAL A 143 -9.02 8.78 -8.55
C VAL A 143 -10.25 9.52 -9.08
N LEU A 144 -10.68 9.22 -10.31
CA LEU A 144 -11.89 9.82 -10.91
C LEU A 144 -13.20 9.32 -10.25
N ARG A 145 -13.14 8.20 -9.52
CA ARG A 145 -14.30 7.64 -8.81
C ARG A 145 -14.27 7.82 -7.30
N ARG A 146 -13.09 7.89 -6.73
CA ARG A 146 -12.86 8.14 -5.31
C ARG A 146 -11.52 8.83 -5.13
N THR A 147 -11.53 9.99 -4.52
CA THR A 147 -10.31 10.65 -4.07
C THR A 147 -9.79 9.91 -2.82
N GLY A 148 -8.54 9.47 -2.81
CA GLY A 148 -7.92 8.81 -1.66
C GLY A 148 -6.64 8.07 -2.05
N HIS A 149 -5.73 7.90 -1.08
CA HIS A 149 -4.40 7.32 -1.27
C HIS A 149 -4.45 5.91 -1.90
N THR A 150 -5.38 5.06 -1.46
CA THR A 150 -5.59 3.71 -2.01
C THR A 150 -5.92 3.72 -3.51
N VAL A 151 -6.66 4.73 -3.97
CA VAL A 151 -7.14 4.82 -5.34
C VAL A 151 -6.15 5.53 -6.25
N MET A 152 -5.39 6.48 -5.71
CA MET A 152 -4.27 7.13 -6.41
C MET A 152 -3.23 6.08 -6.83
N ASN A 153 -2.99 5.08 -6.00
CA ASN A 153 -2.14 3.94 -6.30
C ASN A 153 -2.58 3.16 -7.54
N HIS A 154 -3.89 2.98 -7.74
CA HIS A 154 -4.43 2.32 -8.94
C HIS A 154 -4.26 3.19 -10.19
N THR A 155 -4.38 4.50 -10.07
CA THR A 155 -4.20 5.42 -11.21
C THR A 155 -2.73 5.50 -11.61
N MET A 156 -1.80 5.54 -10.65
CA MET A 156 -0.37 5.49 -10.92
C MET A 156 0.06 4.18 -11.59
N ARG A 157 -0.65 3.07 -11.35
CA ARG A 157 -0.43 1.80 -12.05
C ARG A 157 -0.64 1.91 -13.56
N HIS A 158 -1.62 2.67 -14.02
CA HIS A 158 -1.83 2.91 -15.46
C HIS A 158 -0.72 3.77 -16.08
N ILE A 159 -0.08 4.61 -15.28
CA ILE A 159 1.05 5.45 -15.72
C ILE A 159 2.38 4.68 -15.67
N THR A 160 2.52 3.70 -14.76
CA THR A 160 3.77 2.96 -14.50
C THR A 160 3.74 1.49 -14.89
N MET A 161 2.86 1.05 -15.79
CA MET A 161 2.81 -0.33 -16.30
C MET A 161 2.99 -1.44 -15.24
N GLY A 162 1.97 -1.68 -14.43
CA GLY A 162 1.88 -2.91 -13.63
C GLY A 162 2.27 -2.80 -12.15
N THR A 163 2.64 -1.64 -11.65
CA THR A 163 3.19 -1.44 -10.29
C THR A 163 2.13 -1.54 -9.18
N LEU A 164 2.37 -2.39 -8.19
CA LEU A 164 1.66 -2.42 -6.91
C LEU A 164 2.33 -1.41 -5.97
N HIS A 165 1.56 -0.69 -5.15
CA HIS A 165 2.11 0.30 -4.24
C HIS A 165 1.92 -0.13 -2.78
N LEU A 166 2.84 0.28 -1.93
CA LEU A 166 2.77 0.09 -0.49
C LEU A 166 2.35 1.39 0.17
N ILE A 167 1.45 1.30 1.13
CA ILE A 167 1.00 2.43 1.92
C ILE A 167 1.35 2.16 3.38
N SER A 168 1.97 3.13 4.03
CA SER A 168 2.14 3.16 5.47
C SER A 168 1.83 4.57 5.97
N ARG A 169 0.85 4.67 6.83
CA ARG A 169 0.36 5.94 7.38
C ARG A 169 1.46 6.69 8.12
N VAL A 170 1.60 7.97 7.84
CA VAL A 170 2.47 8.87 8.61
C VAL A 170 1.59 9.56 9.66
N PRO A 171 1.91 9.49 10.96
CA PRO A 171 1.15 10.21 11.97
C PRO A 171 1.11 11.70 11.68
N SER A 172 -0.05 12.34 11.83
CA SER A 172 -0.13 13.79 11.81
C SER A 172 0.78 14.34 12.91
N VAL A 173 1.72 15.19 12.53
CA VAL A 173 2.49 15.99 13.50
C VAL A 173 1.58 17.13 13.93
N THR A 174 0.76 16.90 14.94
CA THR A 174 0.14 18.01 15.66
C THR A 174 1.24 18.78 16.39
N PRO A 175 1.30 20.10 16.27
CA PRO A 175 2.28 20.93 16.96
C PRO A 175 2.14 20.85 18.48
#